data_c45e1cf365c9965dc218f972069c0e54
#
_entry.id   c45e1cf365c9965dc218f972069c0e54
#
_cell.length_a   1.000
_cell.length_b   1.000
_cell.length_c   1.000
_cell.angle_alpha   90.00
_cell.angle_beta   90.00
_cell.angle_gamma   90.00
#
_symmetry.space_group_name_H-M   'P 1'
#
loop_
_entity.id
_entity.type
_entity.pdbx_description
1 polymer ?
#
loop_
_entity_poly.entity_id
_entity_poly.type
_entity_poly.pdbx_seq_one_letter_code
_entity_poly.pdbx_strand_id
1 'polypeptide(L)'
;MNKTVELLGDKAEYLLSHTCKTIDKSTLHLPSPHTVEEVWVASDRNIPTLNSLQRLLGHGRLGGTGYVSILPVDQGIEHTAGASFAPNPIYFDPENIVRLAIEGGCNGVASTLGVLGAVARRYAHKIPFVVKINHNELLTYPNSYDQVLFGSVEQAWEMGAVAVGATIYFGSAESRRQLTEIAAAFEHAHDLGMATILWCYLRNNAFKKDGVDYHSAADLTGQADHLGATIGADIVKQKLPTCNGGFRAIGFGKTDDKMYTELASDHPIDLCRYQVANSYMGRVGLINSGGESHGASDLADAVATAVINKRAGGMGLISGRKAFQRPMNEGIELLHAIQDVYLDPSITIA
;
A
#
# COMPACT_ATOMS: atom_id res chain seq x y z
N MET A 1 6.91 25.38 -15.62
CA MET A 1 5.84 25.09 -14.67
C MET A 1 6.14 23.74 -14.06
N ASN A 2 5.98 23.51 -12.75
CA ASN A 2 6.28 22.21 -12.15
C ASN A 2 5.26 21.18 -12.71
N LYS A 3 5.74 20.07 -13.29
CA LYS A 3 4.91 19.02 -13.92
C LYS A 3 3.81 18.50 -12.96
N THR A 4 4.11 18.43 -11.67
CA THR A 4 3.13 18.03 -10.64
C THR A 4 1.96 19.01 -10.58
N VAL A 5 2.23 20.31 -10.58
CA VAL A 5 1.18 21.35 -10.55
C VAL A 5 0.32 21.29 -11.80
N GLU A 6 0.93 21.08 -12.97
CA GLU A 6 0.21 20.92 -14.24
C GLU A 6 -0.73 19.71 -14.21
N LEU A 7 -0.24 18.57 -13.72
CA LEU A 7 -1.03 17.33 -13.62
C LEU A 7 -2.16 17.41 -12.59
N LEU A 8 -1.97 18.16 -11.51
CA LEU A 8 -3.01 18.39 -10.51
C LEU A 8 -4.12 19.31 -11.02
N GLY A 9 -3.81 20.23 -11.97
CA GLY A 9 -4.79 21.18 -12.50
C GLY A 9 -5.49 21.98 -11.40
N ASP A 10 -6.81 22.02 -11.43
CA ASP A 10 -7.63 22.76 -10.45
C ASP A 10 -7.49 22.26 -9.00
N LYS A 11 -6.97 21.03 -8.79
CA LYS A 11 -6.72 20.47 -7.45
C LYS A 11 -5.41 20.97 -6.84
N ALA A 12 -4.56 21.67 -7.61
CA ALA A 12 -3.20 22.02 -7.17
C ALA A 12 -3.22 22.90 -5.91
N GLU A 13 -3.94 24.00 -5.94
CA GLU A 13 -4.06 24.92 -4.80
C GLU A 13 -4.62 24.19 -3.57
N TYR A 14 -5.74 23.47 -3.74
CA TYR A 14 -6.40 22.72 -2.68
C TYR A 14 -5.48 21.70 -2.00
N LEU A 15 -4.67 20.97 -2.77
CA LEU A 15 -3.81 19.92 -2.22
C LEU A 15 -2.45 20.45 -1.74
N LEU A 16 -1.86 21.46 -2.40
CA LEU A 16 -0.49 21.89 -2.10
C LEU A 16 -0.42 22.99 -1.04
N SER A 17 -1.47 23.82 -0.87
CA SER A 17 -1.48 24.89 0.13
C SER A 17 -2.05 24.47 1.49
N HIS A 18 -2.71 23.30 1.57
CA HIS A 18 -3.35 22.82 2.81
C HIS A 18 -2.35 22.69 3.97
N THR A 19 -2.77 23.11 5.14
CA THR A 19 -2.06 22.88 6.41
C THR A 19 -2.93 22.01 7.31
N CYS A 20 -2.40 20.84 7.69
CA CYS A 20 -3.09 19.93 8.59
C CYS A 20 -3.18 20.54 9.99
N LYS A 21 -4.41 20.63 10.52
CA LYS A 21 -4.70 21.16 11.87
C LYS A 21 -5.20 20.10 12.83
N THR A 22 -5.31 18.86 12.41
CA THR A 22 -5.88 17.75 13.20
C THR A 22 -4.82 17.06 14.04
N ILE A 23 -3.86 16.42 13.41
CA ILE A 23 -2.77 15.71 14.09
C ILE A 23 -1.45 16.38 13.70
N ASP A 24 -0.74 16.90 14.69
CA ASP A 24 0.50 17.64 14.45
C ASP A 24 1.59 16.69 13.90
N LYS A 25 2.24 17.10 12.82
CA LYS A 25 3.31 16.33 12.18
C LYS A 25 4.52 16.10 13.09
N SER A 26 4.75 16.96 14.08
CA SER A 26 5.85 16.79 15.05
C SER A 26 5.68 15.58 15.97
N THR A 27 4.46 15.02 16.03
CA THR A 27 4.16 13.81 16.79
C THR A 27 4.35 12.52 15.99
N LEU A 28 4.63 12.64 14.69
CA LEU A 28 4.73 11.51 13.77
C LEU A 28 6.19 11.07 13.56
N HIS A 29 6.37 9.78 13.30
CA HIS A 29 7.59 9.22 12.77
C HIS A 29 7.54 9.30 11.24
N LEU A 30 8.08 10.38 10.70
CA LEU A 30 7.99 10.69 9.27
C LEU A 30 9.06 9.95 8.46
N PRO A 31 8.78 9.60 7.19
CA PRO A 31 9.79 9.04 6.31
C PRO A 31 10.98 9.99 6.16
N SER A 32 12.19 9.44 6.32
CA SER A 32 13.46 10.14 6.21
C SER A 32 14.52 9.21 5.60
N PRO A 33 15.68 9.73 5.14
CA PRO A 33 16.81 8.89 4.75
C PRO A 33 17.28 7.91 5.83
N HIS A 34 16.92 8.16 7.08
CA HIS A 34 17.31 7.39 8.27
C HIS A 34 16.15 6.61 8.89
N THR A 35 15.08 6.38 8.14
CA THR A 35 13.86 5.72 8.66
C THR A 35 14.15 4.38 9.33
N VAL A 36 15.09 3.58 8.82
CA VAL A 36 15.44 2.29 9.46
C VAL A 36 16.02 2.52 10.84
N GLU A 37 16.96 3.44 10.99
CA GLU A 37 17.61 3.77 12.27
C GLU A 37 16.65 4.45 13.25
N GLU A 38 15.80 5.35 12.75
CA GLU A 38 14.91 6.15 13.58
C GLU A 38 13.68 5.38 14.05
N VAL A 39 13.23 4.39 13.27
CA VAL A 39 11.98 3.67 13.54
C VAL A 39 12.24 2.21 13.95
N TRP A 40 12.86 1.43 13.07
CA TRP A 40 12.90 -0.03 13.27
C TRP A 40 14.07 -0.51 14.12
N VAL A 41 15.18 0.20 14.20
CA VAL A 41 16.29 -0.16 15.14
C VAL A 41 15.81 -0.14 16.59
N ALA A 42 14.84 0.72 16.94
CA ALA A 42 14.25 0.78 18.26
C ALA A 42 13.10 -0.24 18.50
N SER A 43 12.80 -1.07 17.50
CA SER A 43 11.76 -2.10 17.55
C SER A 43 12.35 -3.48 17.91
N ASP A 44 11.50 -4.50 17.87
CA ASP A 44 11.88 -5.90 18.07
C ASP A 44 12.39 -6.61 16.80
N ARG A 45 12.64 -5.86 15.71
CA ARG A 45 13.12 -6.44 14.45
C ARG A 45 14.58 -6.89 14.58
N ASN A 46 14.86 -8.14 14.14
CA ASN A 46 16.21 -8.66 14.09
C ASN A 46 17.06 -8.00 12.98
N ILE A 47 18.37 -8.16 13.06
CA ILE A 47 19.32 -7.54 12.10
C ILE A 47 19.04 -7.94 10.64
N PRO A 48 18.76 -9.21 10.29
CA PRO A 48 18.38 -9.57 8.92
C PRO A 48 17.12 -8.86 8.41
N THR A 49 16.11 -8.66 9.27
CA THR A 49 14.90 -7.89 8.90
C THR A 49 15.23 -6.41 8.64
N LEU A 50 16.09 -5.80 9.47
CA LEU A 50 16.57 -4.43 9.23
C LEU A 50 17.31 -4.31 7.89
N ASN A 51 18.13 -5.31 7.52
CA ASN A 51 18.80 -5.36 6.23
C ASN A 51 17.79 -5.49 5.07
N SER A 52 16.74 -6.26 5.21
CA SER A 52 15.68 -6.40 4.23
C SER A 52 14.89 -5.10 4.04
N LEU A 53 14.55 -4.43 5.13
CA LEU A 53 13.92 -3.10 5.12
C LEU A 53 14.85 -2.07 4.45
N GLN A 54 16.12 -2.05 4.81
CA GLN A 54 17.11 -1.14 4.20
C GLN A 54 17.28 -1.42 2.71
N ARG A 55 17.26 -2.68 2.29
CA ARG A 55 17.33 -3.05 0.87
C ARG A 55 16.10 -2.54 0.10
N LEU A 56 14.90 -2.66 0.67
CA LEU A 56 13.67 -2.14 0.06
C LEU A 56 13.70 -0.61 -0.04
N LEU A 57 14.05 0.08 1.04
CA LEU A 57 14.13 1.54 1.11
C LEU A 57 15.29 2.13 0.31
N GLY A 58 16.34 1.35 0.10
CA GLY A 58 17.55 1.78 -0.63
C GLY A 58 17.49 1.55 -2.14
N HIS A 59 16.44 0.91 -2.68
CA HIS A 59 16.34 0.54 -4.08
C HIS A 59 15.49 1.51 -4.89
N GLY A 60 15.73 1.57 -6.22
CA GLY A 60 14.93 2.34 -7.17
C GLY A 60 15.17 3.85 -7.10
N ARG A 61 14.29 4.61 -7.77
CA ARG A 61 14.44 6.08 -7.86
C ARG A 61 14.22 6.79 -6.51
N LEU A 62 13.46 6.19 -5.61
CA LEU A 62 13.24 6.72 -4.25
C LEU A 62 14.25 6.17 -3.24
N GLY A 63 15.27 5.43 -3.69
CA GLY A 63 16.29 4.86 -2.82
C GLY A 63 16.97 5.91 -1.94
N GLY A 64 17.02 5.66 -0.62
CA GLY A 64 17.63 6.55 0.36
C GLY A 64 16.82 7.79 0.73
N THR A 65 15.54 7.85 0.36
CA THR A 65 14.63 8.96 0.76
C THR A 65 13.74 8.64 1.94
N GLY A 66 13.60 7.37 2.30
CA GLY A 66 12.60 6.87 3.24
C GLY A 66 11.22 6.62 2.62
N TYR A 67 11.03 7.00 1.36
CA TYR A 67 9.80 6.71 0.62
C TYR A 67 9.94 5.47 -0.25
N VAL A 68 8.79 4.83 -0.57
CA VAL A 68 8.73 3.64 -1.43
C VAL A 68 7.72 3.79 -2.55
N SER A 69 8.08 3.25 -3.71
CA SER A 69 7.21 3.04 -4.86
C SER A 69 7.24 1.54 -5.20
N ILE A 70 6.12 0.85 -5.06
CA ILE A 70 6.04 -0.59 -5.30
C ILE A 70 5.08 -0.86 -6.47
N LEU A 71 5.47 -1.73 -7.40
CA LEU A 71 4.58 -2.24 -8.44
C LEU A 71 3.92 -3.55 -7.95
N PRO A 72 2.61 -3.57 -7.65
CA PRO A 72 1.91 -4.81 -7.34
C PRO A 72 1.23 -5.36 -8.60
N VAL A 73 1.50 -6.61 -8.93
CA VAL A 73 0.79 -7.34 -9.98
C VAL A 73 0.47 -8.74 -9.48
N ASP A 74 -0.59 -8.86 -8.71
CA ASP A 74 -1.12 -10.09 -8.13
C ASP A 74 -2.45 -10.52 -8.78
N GLN A 75 -2.69 -10.05 -10.00
CA GLN A 75 -3.86 -10.39 -10.78
C GLN A 75 -3.80 -11.83 -11.32
N GLY A 76 -4.98 -12.35 -11.66
CA GLY A 76 -5.14 -13.73 -12.13
C GLY A 76 -5.64 -14.67 -11.03
N ILE A 77 -5.75 -14.20 -9.79
CA ILE A 77 -6.31 -14.95 -8.68
C ILE A 77 -7.41 -14.14 -7.95
N GLU A 78 -7.16 -12.91 -7.56
CA GLU A 78 -8.13 -12.01 -6.92
C GLU A 78 -9.03 -11.28 -7.93
N HIS A 79 -8.51 -11.03 -9.11
CA HIS A 79 -9.21 -10.52 -10.29
C HIS A 79 -8.90 -11.44 -11.47
N THR A 80 -9.82 -11.58 -12.43
CA THR A 80 -9.57 -12.44 -13.59
C THR A 80 -8.33 -11.99 -14.36
N ALA A 81 -7.51 -12.95 -14.79
CA ALA A 81 -6.34 -12.68 -15.63
C ALA A 81 -6.77 -11.97 -16.94
N GLY A 82 -7.89 -12.39 -17.52
CA GLY A 82 -8.44 -11.76 -18.73
C GLY A 82 -8.74 -10.28 -18.56
N ALA A 83 -9.51 -9.91 -17.52
CA ALA A 83 -9.83 -8.51 -17.26
C ALA A 83 -8.58 -7.67 -16.91
N SER A 84 -7.59 -8.30 -16.29
CA SER A 84 -6.37 -7.62 -15.85
C SER A 84 -5.39 -7.39 -16.99
N PHE A 85 -5.15 -8.39 -17.84
CA PHE A 85 -4.09 -8.36 -18.84
C PHE A 85 -4.56 -8.16 -20.29
N ALA A 86 -5.88 -8.29 -20.59
CA ALA A 86 -6.38 -8.00 -21.93
C ALA A 86 -6.05 -6.59 -22.46
N PRO A 87 -6.04 -5.52 -21.62
CA PRO A 87 -5.62 -4.20 -22.07
C PRO A 87 -4.18 -4.14 -22.59
N ASN A 88 -3.28 -4.95 -22.02
CA ASN A 88 -1.91 -5.13 -22.49
C ASN A 88 -1.43 -6.58 -22.27
N PRO A 89 -1.59 -7.45 -23.27
CA PRO A 89 -1.33 -8.90 -23.13
C PRO A 89 0.13 -9.28 -22.85
N ILE A 90 1.10 -8.39 -23.04
CA ILE A 90 2.51 -8.69 -22.71
C ILE A 90 2.70 -9.08 -21.25
N TYR A 91 1.82 -8.60 -20.35
CA TYR A 91 1.89 -8.85 -18.91
C TYR A 91 1.30 -10.20 -18.47
N PHE A 92 0.82 -11.04 -19.40
CA PHE A 92 0.67 -12.47 -19.12
C PHE A 92 2.02 -13.14 -18.86
N ASP A 93 3.11 -12.57 -19.39
CA ASP A 93 4.47 -13.03 -19.11
C ASP A 93 5.01 -12.36 -17.82
N PRO A 94 5.33 -13.12 -16.76
CA PRO A 94 5.91 -12.63 -15.52
C PRO A 94 7.17 -11.77 -15.71
N GLU A 95 7.98 -12.05 -16.73
CA GLU A 95 9.20 -11.30 -17.00
C GLU A 95 8.90 -9.82 -17.30
N ASN A 96 7.84 -9.53 -18.06
CA ASN A 96 7.46 -8.17 -18.38
C ASN A 96 6.93 -7.38 -17.18
N ILE A 97 6.32 -8.09 -16.20
CA ILE A 97 5.91 -7.47 -14.93
C ILE A 97 7.13 -6.97 -14.16
N VAL A 98 8.14 -7.82 -14.01
CA VAL A 98 9.36 -7.45 -13.28
C VAL A 98 10.16 -6.39 -14.04
N ARG A 99 10.21 -6.47 -15.38
CA ARG A 99 10.84 -5.43 -16.22
C ARG A 99 10.16 -4.07 -16.05
N LEU A 100 8.83 -4.01 -16.04
CA LEU A 100 8.10 -2.76 -15.78
C LEU A 100 8.52 -2.15 -14.42
N ALA A 101 8.63 -2.97 -13.38
CA ALA A 101 9.06 -2.48 -12.06
C ALA A 101 10.49 -1.93 -12.07
N ILE A 102 11.42 -2.62 -12.74
CA ILE A 102 12.83 -2.19 -12.86
C ILE A 102 12.94 -0.92 -13.69
N GLU A 103 12.38 -0.90 -14.89
CA GLU A 103 12.45 0.24 -15.82
C GLU A 103 11.66 1.44 -15.28
N GLY A 104 10.56 1.18 -14.52
CA GLY A 104 9.80 2.17 -13.78
C GLY A 104 10.47 2.67 -12.51
N GLY A 105 11.67 2.18 -12.17
CA GLY A 105 12.45 2.66 -11.02
C GLY A 105 11.81 2.39 -9.66
N CYS A 106 11.00 1.32 -9.55
CA CYS A 106 10.34 0.96 -8.29
C CYS A 106 11.32 0.45 -7.23
N ASN A 107 11.00 0.65 -5.95
CA ASN A 107 11.71 0.07 -4.82
C ASN A 107 11.55 -1.44 -4.75
N GLY A 108 10.44 -1.97 -5.23
CA GLY A 108 10.16 -3.39 -5.24
C GLY A 108 9.02 -3.77 -6.17
N VAL A 109 8.91 -5.07 -6.42
CA VAL A 109 7.79 -5.68 -7.13
C VAL A 109 7.07 -6.65 -6.21
N ALA A 110 5.75 -6.50 -6.08
CA ALA A 110 4.90 -7.37 -5.27
C ALA A 110 4.05 -8.24 -6.18
N SER A 111 4.16 -9.56 -6.04
CA SER A 111 3.37 -10.49 -6.84
C SER A 111 3.21 -11.85 -6.15
N THR A 112 2.53 -12.77 -6.83
CA THR A 112 2.30 -14.12 -6.31
C THR A 112 3.58 -14.95 -6.33
N LEU A 113 3.57 -16.02 -5.53
CA LEU A 113 4.65 -17.00 -5.47
C LEU A 113 5.00 -17.54 -6.87
N GLY A 114 3.99 -17.88 -7.68
CA GLY A 114 4.20 -18.44 -9.02
C GLY A 114 4.79 -17.42 -10.00
N VAL A 115 4.32 -16.18 -9.98
CA VAL A 115 4.83 -15.11 -10.85
C VAL A 115 6.30 -14.80 -10.57
N LEU A 116 6.63 -14.56 -9.30
CA LEU A 116 8.02 -14.22 -8.93
C LEU A 116 8.94 -15.43 -9.02
N GLY A 117 8.46 -16.64 -8.67
CA GLY A 117 9.21 -17.88 -8.79
C GLY A 117 9.65 -18.21 -10.21
N ALA A 118 8.81 -17.92 -11.20
CA ALA A 118 9.15 -18.15 -12.61
C ALA A 118 10.39 -17.36 -13.08
N VAL A 119 10.71 -16.25 -12.42
CA VAL A 119 11.77 -15.32 -12.84
C VAL A 119 12.82 -15.04 -11.76
N ALA A 120 12.71 -15.65 -10.58
CA ALA A 120 13.51 -15.32 -9.40
C ALA A 120 15.01 -15.37 -9.65
N ARG A 121 15.53 -16.45 -10.28
CA ARG A 121 16.98 -16.58 -10.57
C ARG A 121 17.54 -15.43 -11.40
N ARG A 122 16.72 -14.85 -12.28
CA ARG A 122 17.15 -13.77 -13.18
C ARG A 122 17.04 -12.40 -12.53
N TYR A 123 16.10 -12.21 -11.60
CA TYR A 123 15.71 -10.89 -11.16
C TYR A 123 15.75 -10.61 -9.65
N ALA A 124 15.73 -11.62 -8.78
CA ALA A 124 15.69 -11.40 -7.34
C ALA A 124 16.89 -10.60 -6.80
N HIS A 125 18.05 -10.63 -7.46
CA HIS A 125 19.21 -9.82 -7.12
C HIS A 125 19.17 -8.42 -7.70
N LYS A 126 18.27 -8.15 -8.67
CA LYS A 126 18.16 -6.85 -9.38
C LYS A 126 17.13 -5.93 -8.79
N ILE A 127 16.07 -6.46 -8.20
CA ILE A 127 14.99 -5.70 -7.57
C ILE A 127 14.46 -6.46 -6.36
N PRO A 128 14.16 -5.77 -5.25
CA PRO A 128 13.49 -6.37 -4.09
C PRO A 128 12.15 -7.03 -4.46
N PHE A 129 11.96 -8.29 -4.04
CA PHE A 129 10.71 -9.02 -4.20
C PHE A 129 9.89 -8.95 -2.92
N VAL A 130 8.59 -8.70 -3.08
CA VAL A 130 7.56 -8.83 -2.06
C VAL A 130 6.63 -9.96 -2.49
N VAL A 131 6.74 -11.12 -1.85
CA VAL A 131 5.95 -12.31 -2.22
C VAL A 131 4.64 -12.32 -1.47
N LYS A 132 3.52 -12.22 -2.19
CA LYS A 132 2.20 -12.39 -1.59
C LYS A 132 1.89 -13.87 -1.37
N ILE A 133 1.62 -14.22 -0.10
CA ILE A 133 1.44 -15.59 0.35
C ILE A 133 -0.03 -16.03 0.43
N ASN A 134 -0.99 -15.10 0.36
CA ASN A 134 -2.41 -15.41 0.35
C ASN A 134 -3.20 -14.56 -0.66
N HIS A 135 -4.31 -15.12 -1.14
CA HIS A 135 -5.24 -14.43 -2.03
C HIS A 135 -6.66 -14.97 -1.88
N ASN A 136 -7.65 -14.12 -2.21
CA ASN A 136 -9.02 -14.56 -2.44
C ASN A 136 -9.08 -15.34 -3.77
N GLU A 137 -9.49 -16.59 -3.72
CA GLU A 137 -9.70 -17.44 -4.89
C GLU A 137 -11.05 -17.06 -5.53
N LEU A 138 -10.98 -16.45 -6.73
CA LEU A 138 -12.13 -15.79 -7.35
C LEU A 138 -13.13 -16.76 -8.03
N LEU A 139 -12.74 -18.01 -8.29
CA LEU A 139 -13.64 -19.02 -8.89
C LEU A 139 -14.63 -19.60 -7.88
N THR A 140 -14.36 -19.45 -6.60
CA THR A 140 -15.35 -19.79 -5.55
C THR A 140 -16.51 -18.81 -5.61
N TYR A 141 -17.69 -19.32 -5.97
CA TYR A 141 -18.90 -18.52 -6.12
C TYR A 141 -20.06 -19.12 -5.30
N PRO A 142 -20.82 -18.30 -4.56
CA PRO A 142 -20.64 -16.85 -4.35
C PRO A 142 -19.36 -16.56 -3.54
N ASN A 143 -18.75 -15.37 -3.80
CA ASN A 143 -17.51 -14.97 -3.15
C ASN A 143 -17.73 -14.76 -1.64
N SER A 144 -17.00 -15.51 -0.81
CA SER A 144 -17.03 -15.41 0.65
C SER A 144 -16.04 -14.40 1.23
N TYR A 145 -15.27 -13.72 0.39
CA TYR A 145 -14.18 -12.84 0.81
C TYR A 145 -13.13 -13.55 1.67
N ASP A 146 -12.83 -14.80 1.29
CA ASP A 146 -11.80 -15.58 1.94
C ASP A 146 -10.43 -15.31 1.31
N GLN A 147 -9.42 -15.14 2.17
CA GLN A 147 -8.01 -15.09 1.77
C GLN A 147 -7.38 -16.44 2.10
N VAL A 148 -7.12 -17.23 1.08
CA VAL A 148 -6.52 -18.56 1.24
C VAL A 148 -5.00 -18.42 1.32
N LEU A 149 -4.41 -18.94 2.41
CA LEU A 149 -2.96 -19.02 2.59
C LEU A 149 -2.43 -20.23 1.82
N PHE A 150 -1.76 -19.99 0.69
CA PHE A 150 -1.23 -21.06 -0.15
C PHE A 150 0.29 -20.96 -0.39
N GLY A 151 0.91 -19.82 -0.14
CA GLY A 151 2.35 -19.63 -0.19
C GLY A 151 2.97 -19.79 1.19
N SER A 152 4.11 -20.47 1.30
CA SER A 152 4.85 -20.51 2.54
C SER A 152 5.86 -19.37 2.63
N VAL A 153 6.17 -18.98 3.86
CA VAL A 153 7.17 -17.96 4.17
C VAL A 153 8.56 -18.43 3.75
N GLU A 154 8.86 -19.73 3.96
CA GLU A 154 10.13 -20.36 3.56
C GLU A 154 10.32 -20.29 2.05
N GLN A 155 9.28 -20.60 1.24
CA GLN A 155 9.38 -20.50 -0.22
C GLN A 155 9.69 -19.06 -0.66
N ALA A 156 9.11 -18.05 -0.01
CA ALA A 156 9.43 -16.64 -0.28
C ALA A 156 10.89 -16.32 0.06
N TRP A 157 11.36 -16.81 1.21
CA TRP A 157 12.73 -16.62 1.66
C TRP A 157 13.76 -17.31 0.72
N GLU A 158 13.52 -18.56 0.34
CA GLU A 158 14.38 -19.30 -0.61
C GLU A 158 14.43 -18.63 -1.99
N MET A 159 13.38 -17.91 -2.37
CA MET A 159 13.31 -17.13 -3.60
C MET A 159 14.14 -15.84 -3.53
N GLY A 160 14.64 -15.48 -2.36
CA GLY A 160 15.41 -14.26 -2.12
C GLY A 160 14.54 -13.01 -1.95
N ALA A 161 13.29 -13.19 -1.52
CA ALA A 161 12.42 -12.08 -1.18
C ALA A 161 12.96 -11.27 0.00
N VAL A 162 12.71 -9.97 -0.02
CA VAL A 162 13.00 -9.08 1.12
C VAL A 162 11.79 -8.93 2.03
N ALA A 163 10.60 -9.25 1.54
CA ALA A 163 9.38 -9.15 2.29
C ALA A 163 8.35 -10.20 1.85
N VAL A 164 7.49 -10.58 2.78
CA VAL A 164 6.23 -11.23 2.48
C VAL A 164 5.10 -10.21 2.51
N GLY A 165 4.15 -10.38 1.59
CA GLY A 165 2.92 -9.61 1.54
C GLY A 165 1.72 -10.51 1.81
N ALA A 166 0.70 -9.98 2.48
CA ALA A 166 -0.55 -10.68 2.71
C ALA A 166 -1.74 -9.72 2.64
N THR A 167 -2.93 -10.25 2.45
CA THR A 167 -4.17 -9.50 2.55
C THR A 167 -5.02 -10.05 3.69
N ILE A 168 -5.59 -9.18 4.50
CA ILE A 168 -6.69 -9.53 5.39
C ILE A 168 -7.93 -8.76 4.92
N TYR A 169 -9.04 -9.46 4.78
CA TYR A 169 -10.36 -8.88 4.58
C TYR A 169 -11.03 -8.69 5.93
N PHE A 170 -10.65 -7.62 6.63
CA PHE A 170 -11.20 -7.29 7.94
C PHE A 170 -12.71 -7.13 7.88
N GLY A 171 -13.40 -7.73 8.84
CA GLY A 171 -14.86 -7.72 8.94
C GLY A 171 -15.57 -8.78 8.10
N SER A 172 -14.87 -9.56 7.27
CA SER A 172 -15.45 -10.74 6.62
C SER A 172 -15.71 -11.88 7.62
N ALA A 173 -16.46 -12.89 7.21
CA ALA A 173 -16.67 -14.08 8.04
C ALA A 173 -15.36 -14.78 8.41
N GLU A 174 -14.38 -14.73 7.51
CA GLU A 174 -13.06 -15.38 7.64
C GLU A 174 -11.99 -14.48 8.31
N SER A 175 -12.34 -13.26 8.68
CA SER A 175 -11.40 -12.26 9.19
C SER A 175 -10.57 -12.76 10.38
N ARG A 176 -11.19 -13.50 11.31
CA ARG A 176 -10.50 -14.01 12.52
C ARG A 176 -9.45 -15.07 12.19
N ARG A 177 -9.76 -15.98 11.27
CA ARG A 177 -8.84 -17.00 10.80
C ARG A 177 -7.68 -16.35 10.05
N GLN A 178 -7.97 -15.46 9.10
CA GLN A 178 -6.96 -14.72 8.34
C GLN A 178 -6.01 -13.94 9.26
N LEU A 179 -6.54 -13.28 10.29
CA LEU A 179 -5.74 -12.55 11.27
C LEU A 179 -4.75 -13.45 12.00
N THR A 180 -5.20 -14.62 12.46
CA THR A 180 -4.35 -15.58 13.18
C THR A 180 -3.27 -16.19 12.27
N GLU A 181 -3.65 -16.57 11.05
CA GLU A 181 -2.72 -17.14 10.06
C GLU A 181 -1.63 -16.14 9.66
N ILE A 182 -2.03 -14.89 9.42
CA ILE A 182 -1.07 -13.87 8.98
C ILE A 182 -0.18 -13.38 10.13
N ALA A 183 -0.71 -13.30 11.36
CA ALA A 183 0.14 -12.99 12.51
C ALA A 183 1.27 -14.02 12.67
N ALA A 184 0.96 -15.31 12.58
CA ALA A 184 1.96 -16.39 12.64
C ALA A 184 2.93 -16.34 11.43
N ALA A 185 2.43 -16.06 10.23
CA ALA A 185 3.28 -15.93 9.04
C ALA A 185 4.22 -14.71 9.14
N PHE A 186 3.78 -13.61 9.73
CA PHE A 186 4.61 -12.41 9.92
C PHE A 186 5.69 -12.63 10.98
N GLU A 187 5.36 -13.30 12.10
CA GLU A 187 6.36 -13.74 13.07
C GLU A 187 7.45 -14.58 12.40
N HIS A 188 7.06 -15.59 11.63
CA HIS A 188 7.99 -16.45 10.89
C HIS A 188 8.81 -15.67 9.85
N ALA A 189 8.22 -14.69 9.16
CA ALA A 189 8.93 -13.85 8.21
C ALA A 189 10.04 -13.03 8.90
N HIS A 190 9.75 -12.45 10.06
CA HIS A 190 10.75 -11.76 10.87
C HIS A 190 11.86 -12.70 11.37
N ASP A 191 11.52 -13.93 11.78
CA ASP A 191 12.53 -14.93 12.18
C ASP A 191 13.50 -15.24 11.04
N LEU A 192 13.01 -15.32 9.80
CA LEU A 192 13.82 -15.52 8.60
C LEU A 192 14.46 -14.24 8.05
N GLY A 193 14.22 -13.09 8.67
CA GLY A 193 14.82 -11.81 8.32
C GLY A 193 14.15 -11.10 7.14
N MET A 194 12.89 -11.36 6.87
CA MET A 194 12.08 -10.64 5.89
C MET A 194 11.20 -9.58 6.55
N ALA A 195 10.96 -8.49 5.85
CA ALA A 195 9.95 -7.50 6.22
C ALA A 195 8.54 -8.00 5.91
N THR A 196 7.53 -7.32 6.44
CA THR A 196 6.12 -7.70 6.29
C THR A 196 5.27 -6.53 5.79
N ILE A 197 4.43 -6.79 4.79
CA ILE A 197 3.53 -5.79 4.21
C ILE A 197 2.11 -6.33 4.20
N LEU A 198 1.18 -5.64 4.88
CA LEU A 198 -0.22 -6.05 4.95
C LEU A 198 -1.13 -5.17 4.10
N TRP A 199 -1.93 -5.79 3.22
CA TRP A 199 -3.07 -5.17 2.56
C TRP A 199 -4.25 -5.17 3.52
N CYS A 200 -4.54 -4.04 4.17
CA CYS A 200 -5.56 -3.89 5.20
C CYS A 200 -6.92 -3.54 4.57
N TYR A 201 -7.58 -4.50 3.94
CA TYR A 201 -8.84 -4.23 3.29
C TYR A 201 -10.04 -4.61 4.16
N LEU A 202 -11.11 -3.87 4.00
CA LEU A 202 -12.40 -4.14 4.64
C LEU A 202 -13.31 -4.93 3.69
N ARG A 203 -13.97 -5.95 4.20
CA ARG A 203 -15.01 -6.70 3.48
C ARG A 203 -16.08 -7.15 4.47
N ASN A 204 -17.16 -6.40 4.50
CA ASN A 204 -18.34 -6.73 5.30
C ASN A 204 -19.59 -6.19 4.60
N ASN A 205 -20.54 -7.05 4.30
CA ASN A 205 -21.77 -6.65 3.62
C ASN A 205 -22.58 -5.62 4.42
N ALA A 206 -22.49 -5.66 5.77
CA ALA A 206 -23.13 -4.68 6.65
C ALA A 206 -22.51 -3.26 6.58
N PHE A 207 -21.31 -3.13 5.95
CA PHE A 207 -20.71 -1.82 5.71
C PHE A 207 -21.25 -1.12 4.46
N LYS A 208 -22.28 -1.70 3.83
CA LYS A 208 -23.12 -1.03 2.83
C LYS A 208 -24.52 -0.83 3.43
N LYS A 209 -24.88 0.43 3.63
CA LYS A 209 -26.15 0.80 4.27
C LYS A 209 -26.77 1.98 3.54
N ASP A 210 -28.06 1.89 3.25
CA ASP A 210 -28.85 2.96 2.62
C ASP A 210 -28.23 3.50 1.30
N GLY A 211 -27.63 2.59 0.50
CA GLY A 211 -26.98 2.91 -0.77
C GLY A 211 -25.57 3.50 -0.65
N VAL A 212 -25.05 3.69 0.57
CA VAL A 212 -23.69 4.21 0.81
C VAL A 212 -22.74 3.06 1.14
N ASP A 213 -21.54 3.10 0.55
CA ASP A 213 -20.44 2.15 0.82
C ASP A 213 -19.44 2.79 1.80
N TYR A 214 -19.35 2.22 3.00
CA TYR A 214 -18.47 2.69 4.09
C TYR A 214 -17.12 2.00 4.13
N HIS A 215 -16.80 1.08 3.21
CA HIS A 215 -15.51 0.38 3.20
C HIS A 215 -14.27 1.27 3.02
N SER A 216 -14.45 2.51 2.62
CA SER A 216 -13.39 3.53 2.55
C SER A 216 -13.49 4.61 3.62
N ALA A 217 -14.41 4.49 4.57
CA ALA A 217 -14.53 5.46 5.67
C ALA A 217 -13.21 5.59 6.44
N ALA A 218 -12.83 6.81 6.81
CA ALA A 218 -11.54 7.09 7.44
C ALA A 218 -11.35 6.36 8.77
N ASP A 219 -12.39 6.28 9.60
CA ASP A 219 -12.36 5.58 10.89
C ASP A 219 -12.25 4.06 10.73
N LEU A 220 -12.98 3.48 9.76
CA LEU A 220 -12.93 2.04 9.47
C LEU A 220 -11.58 1.63 8.85
N THR A 221 -11.07 2.41 7.90
CA THR A 221 -9.77 2.15 7.28
C THR A 221 -8.62 2.37 8.25
N GLY A 222 -8.68 3.41 9.08
CA GLY A 222 -7.72 3.60 10.16
C GLY A 222 -7.73 2.44 11.16
N GLN A 223 -8.91 1.94 11.55
CA GLN A 223 -8.99 0.75 12.41
C GLN A 223 -8.38 -0.50 11.77
N ALA A 224 -8.55 -0.69 10.45
CA ALA A 224 -7.93 -1.80 9.72
C ALA A 224 -6.39 -1.66 9.71
N ASP A 225 -5.87 -0.45 9.52
CA ASP A 225 -4.43 -0.18 9.57
C ASP A 225 -3.87 -0.44 10.98
N HIS A 226 -4.61 -0.03 12.02
CA HIS A 226 -4.23 -0.29 13.41
C HIS A 226 -4.16 -1.78 13.73
N LEU A 227 -5.12 -2.58 13.22
CA LEU A 227 -5.07 -4.03 13.34
C LEU A 227 -3.87 -4.63 12.60
N GLY A 228 -3.56 -4.13 11.40
CA GLY A 228 -2.38 -4.54 10.65
C GLY A 228 -1.07 -4.27 11.41
N ALA A 229 -0.94 -3.07 11.97
CA ALA A 229 0.19 -2.72 12.82
C ALA A 229 0.28 -3.62 14.06
N THR A 230 -0.86 -3.94 14.68
CA THR A 230 -0.94 -4.76 15.90
C THR A 230 -0.44 -6.20 15.69
N ILE A 231 -0.61 -6.76 14.49
CA ILE A 231 -0.16 -8.12 14.17
C ILE A 231 1.25 -8.18 13.57
N GLY A 232 2.01 -7.09 13.65
CA GLY A 232 3.43 -7.09 13.29
C GLY A 232 3.74 -6.69 11.85
N ALA A 233 2.83 -6.02 11.13
CA ALA A 233 3.19 -5.45 9.84
C ALA A 233 4.24 -4.34 10.00
N ASP A 234 5.25 -4.32 9.12
CA ASP A 234 6.21 -3.21 9.01
C ASP A 234 5.66 -2.08 8.15
N ILE A 235 4.85 -2.46 7.14
CA ILE A 235 4.17 -1.54 6.23
C ILE A 235 2.73 -2.00 6.06
N VAL A 236 1.78 -1.07 6.11
CA VAL A 236 0.38 -1.32 5.79
C VAL A 236 0.00 -0.63 4.48
N LYS A 237 -0.80 -1.33 3.69
CA LYS A 237 -1.38 -0.81 2.46
C LYS A 237 -2.86 -0.56 2.65
N GLN A 238 -3.31 0.66 2.33
CA GLN A 238 -4.70 1.04 2.45
C GLN A 238 -5.17 1.85 1.23
N LYS A 239 -6.49 1.90 1.01
CA LYS A 239 -7.11 2.86 0.10
C LYS A 239 -7.07 4.26 0.71
N LEU A 240 -7.05 5.31 -0.13
CA LEU A 240 -7.33 6.64 0.38
C LEU A 240 -8.69 6.68 1.06
N PRO A 241 -8.80 7.32 2.23
CA PRO A 241 -10.03 7.35 3.01
C PRO A 241 -11.02 8.38 2.50
N THR A 242 -12.29 8.17 2.85
CA THR A 242 -13.40 9.10 2.58
C THR A 242 -14.04 9.57 3.89
N CYS A 243 -14.58 10.77 3.88
CA CYS A 243 -15.38 11.31 4.97
C CYS A 243 -16.86 11.00 4.72
N ASN A 244 -17.39 9.94 5.33
CA ASN A 244 -18.78 9.51 5.13
C ASN A 244 -19.48 9.03 6.42
N GLY A 245 -18.86 9.24 7.58
CA GLY A 245 -19.44 8.93 8.89
C GLY A 245 -19.19 7.54 9.44
N GLY A 246 -18.63 6.62 8.65
CA GLY A 246 -18.12 5.31 9.08
C GLY A 246 -18.90 4.59 10.20
N PHE A 247 -18.27 4.33 11.34
CA PHE A 247 -18.89 3.68 12.50
C PHE A 247 -20.19 4.32 12.96
N ARG A 248 -20.25 5.68 12.98
CA ARG A 248 -21.45 6.40 13.40
C ARG A 248 -22.61 6.18 12.44
N ALA A 249 -22.38 6.27 11.14
CA ALA A 249 -23.40 6.09 10.12
C ALA A 249 -23.92 4.65 10.07
N ILE A 250 -23.04 3.68 10.25
CA ILE A 250 -23.43 2.25 10.30
C ILE A 250 -24.16 1.93 11.60
N GLY A 251 -23.85 2.64 12.70
CA GLY A 251 -24.37 2.34 14.05
C GLY A 251 -23.69 1.12 14.67
N PHE A 252 -22.43 0.89 14.34
CA PHE A 252 -21.63 -0.25 14.80
C PHE A 252 -20.40 0.21 15.56
N GLY A 253 -20.00 -0.57 16.57
CA GLY A 253 -18.82 -0.30 17.39
C GLY A 253 -18.97 0.92 18.30
N LYS A 254 -17.94 1.17 19.08
CA LYS A 254 -17.78 2.41 19.86
C LYS A 254 -16.64 3.21 19.28
N THR A 255 -16.90 4.45 18.92
CA THR A 255 -15.89 5.40 18.52
C THR A 255 -16.10 6.71 19.30
N ASP A 256 -15.06 7.52 19.42
CA ASP A 256 -15.14 8.83 20.06
C ASP A 256 -15.51 9.90 19.02
N ASP A 257 -16.34 10.86 19.40
CA ASP A 257 -16.73 11.98 18.53
C ASP A 257 -15.53 12.84 18.08
N LYS A 258 -14.46 12.86 18.86
CA LYS A 258 -13.21 13.54 18.51
C LYS A 258 -12.59 13.03 17.20
N MET A 259 -12.83 11.77 16.83
CA MET A 259 -12.39 11.26 15.53
C MET A 259 -12.93 12.16 14.39
N TYR A 260 -14.16 12.62 14.51
CA TYR A 260 -14.85 13.40 13.46
C TYR A 260 -14.70 14.91 13.62
N THR A 261 -14.36 15.39 14.83
CA THR A 261 -14.34 16.82 15.16
C THR A 261 -12.92 17.38 15.36
N GLU A 262 -11.96 16.53 15.77
CA GLU A 262 -10.60 16.95 16.14
C GLU A 262 -9.51 16.19 15.39
N LEU A 263 -9.69 14.87 15.13
CA LEU A 263 -8.63 13.99 14.60
C LEU A 263 -8.68 13.85 13.08
N ALA A 264 -9.76 14.23 12.44
CA ALA A 264 -9.92 14.27 10.99
C ALA A 264 -10.74 15.49 10.57
N SER A 265 -10.70 15.82 9.29
CA SER A 265 -11.54 16.80 8.63
C SER A 265 -12.07 16.22 7.31
N ASP A 266 -12.77 17.03 6.52
CA ASP A 266 -13.19 16.60 5.17
C ASP A 266 -12.04 16.64 4.14
N HIS A 267 -10.88 17.18 4.52
CA HIS A 267 -9.75 17.31 3.61
C HIS A 267 -9.00 15.96 3.46
N PRO A 268 -8.71 15.49 2.25
CA PRO A 268 -8.12 14.15 2.03
C PRO A 268 -6.74 13.96 2.70
N ILE A 269 -5.97 15.03 2.87
CA ILE A 269 -4.69 14.97 3.58
C ILE A 269 -4.92 14.69 5.07
N ASP A 270 -5.89 15.31 5.71
CA ASP A 270 -6.20 15.08 7.13
C ASP A 270 -6.78 13.69 7.36
N LEU A 271 -7.60 13.20 6.43
CA LEU A 271 -8.13 11.85 6.47
C LEU A 271 -7.01 10.80 6.33
N CYS A 272 -6.08 11.01 5.39
CA CYS A 272 -4.91 10.15 5.22
C CYS A 272 -3.95 10.27 6.43
N ARG A 273 -3.79 11.45 7.04
CA ARG A 273 -3.04 11.67 8.28
C ARG A 273 -3.61 10.83 9.43
N TYR A 274 -4.93 10.70 9.52
CA TYR A 274 -5.56 9.82 10.50
C TYR A 274 -5.19 8.34 10.28
N GLN A 275 -5.05 7.88 9.02
CA GLN A 275 -4.51 6.54 8.74
C GLN A 275 -3.05 6.40 9.20
N VAL A 276 -2.19 7.40 8.97
CA VAL A 276 -0.80 7.41 9.47
C VAL A 276 -0.77 7.31 11.00
N ALA A 277 -1.65 8.05 11.68
CA ALA A 277 -1.74 7.97 13.14
C ALA A 277 -2.13 6.56 13.63
N ASN A 278 -3.07 5.91 12.95
CA ASN A 278 -3.46 4.53 13.26
C ASN A 278 -2.37 3.50 12.93
N SER A 279 -1.42 3.84 12.08
CA SER A 279 -0.21 3.06 11.79
C SER A 279 0.90 3.38 12.81
N TYR A 280 0.54 3.42 14.08
CA TYR A 280 1.40 3.72 15.23
C TYR A 280 2.17 5.03 15.07
N MET A 281 1.46 6.10 14.66
CA MET A 281 2.04 7.43 14.42
C MET A 281 3.17 7.42 13.36
N GLY A 282 3.11 6.50 12.41
CA GLY A 282 4.12 6.32 11.35
C GLY A 282 5.25 5.36 11.70
N ARG A 283 5.25 4.68 12.85
CA ARG A 283 6.21 3.59 13.14
C ARG A 283 5.99 2.37 12.23
N VAL A 284 4.78 2.21 11.75
CA VAL A 284 4.44 1.30 10.64
C VAL A 284 4.20 2.16 9.41
N GLY A 285 4.88 1.88 8.32
CA GLY A 285 4.79 2.68 7.11
C GLY A 285 3.41 2.57 6.46
N LEU A 286 2.78 3.69 6.11
CA LEU A 286 1.53 3.70 5.35
C LEU A 286 1.81 3.90 3.86
N ILE A 287 1.42 2.93 3.03
CA ILE A 287 1.38 3.09 1.58
C ILE A 287 -0.06 3.07 1.07
N ASN A 288 -0.42 4.04 0.21
CA ASN A 288 -1.75 4.03 -0.38
C ASN A 288 -1.78 3.32 -1.74
N SER A 289 -2.92 2.69 -2.05
CA SER A 289 -3.10 2.01 -3.32
C SER A 289 -3.44 2.98 -4.44
N GLY A 290 -2.89 2.73 -5.65
CA GLY A 290 -3.14 3.55 -6.84
C GLY A 290 -4.58 3.47 -7.41
N GLY A 291 -5.39 2.54 -6.91
CA GLY A 291 -6.78 2.38 -7.36
C GLY A 291 -6.93 1.67 -8.72
N GLU A 292 -8.13 1.74 -9.27
CA GLU A 292 -8.46 1.20 -10.59
C GLU A 292 -7.98 2.14 -11.70
N SER A 293 -7.79 1.59 -12.91
CA SER A 293 -7.52 2.40 -14.08
C SER A 293 -8.83 2.98 -14.62
N HIS A 294 -8.81 4.27 -14.91
CA HIS A 294 -9.92 5.03 -15.52
C HIS A 294 -9.48 5.65 -16.87
N GLY A 295 -8.34 5.22 -17.43
CA GLY A 295 -7.84 5.68 -18.70
C GLY A 295 -7.18 7.05 -18.64
N ALA A 296 -7.77 8.08 -19.26
CA ALA A 296 -7.12 9.38 -19.45
C ALA A 296 -6.79 10.13 -18.16
N SER A 297 -7.56 9.93 -17.08
CA SER A 297 -7.31 10.61 -15.78
C SER A 297 -6.25 9.95 -14.92
N ASP A 298 -5.79 8.75 -15.26
CA ASP A 298 -4.95 7.92 -14.39
C ASP A 298 -3.67 8.61 -13.90
N LEU A 299 -3.02 9.37 -14.77
CA LEU A 299 -1.78 10.06 -14.45
C LEU A 299 -2.02 11.16 -13.41
N ALA A 300 -3.04 12.00 -13.62
CA ALA A 300 -3.44 13.05 -12.70
C ALA A 300 -3.91 12.48 -11.35
N ASP A 301 -4.70 11.40 -11.39
CA ASP A 301 -5.21 10.74 -10.17
C ASP A 301 -4.07 10.09 -9.37
N ALA A 302 -3.09 9.48 -10.05
CA ALA A 302 -1.93 8.89 -9.40
C ALA A 302 -1.05 9.95 -8.71
N VAL A 303 -0.82 11.09 -9.39
CA VAL A 303 -0.08 12.23 -8.84
C VAL A 303 -0.84 12.84 -7.64
N ALA A 304 -2.16 13.03 -7.75
CA ALA A 304 -2.97 13.53 -6.63
C ALA A 304 -2.89 12.58 -5.41
N THR A 305 -2.97 11.27 -5.65
CA THR A 305 -2.83 10.27 -4.58
C THR A 305 -1.44 10.34 -3.92
N ALA A 306 -0.37 10.51 -4.70
CA ALA A 306 0.99 10.67 -4.19
C ALA A 306 1.14 11.94 -3.33
N VAL A 307 0.59 13.06 -3.79
CA VAL A 307 0.60 14.32 -3.04
C VAL A 307 -0.14 14.17 -1.72
N ILE A 308 -1.33 13.58 -1.72
CA ILE A 308 -2.12 13.35 -0.49
C ILE A 308 -1.31 12.47 0.48
N ASN A 309 -0.78 11.33 0.02
CA ASN A 309 -0.01 10.43 0.88
C ASN A 309 1.23 11.11 1.45
N LYS A 310 2.08 11.74 0.61
CA LYS A 310 3.29 12.42 1.05
C LYS A 310 2.97 13.52 2.06
N ARG A 311 2.00 14.39 1.74
CA ARG A 311 1.65 15.52 2.60
C ARG A 311 0.98 15.11 3.90
N ALA A 312 0.33 13.95 3.93
CA ALA A 312 -0.18 13.34 5.14
C ALA A 312 0.90 12.74 6.06
N GLY A 313 2.11 12.49 5.57
CA GLY A 313 3.17 11.78 6.27
C GLY A 313 3.21 10.29 5.98
N GLY A 314 2.57 9.84 4.90
CA GLY A 314 2.65 8.46 4.43
C GLY A 314 4.00 8.14 3.79
N MET A 315 4.29 6.83 3.69
CA MET A 315 5.59 6.31 3.24
C MET A 315 5.68 6.13 1.71
N GLY A 316 4.57 6.14 0.98
CA GLY A 316 4.64 5.94 -0.46
C GLY A 316 3.38 5.40 -1.11
N LEU A 317 3.52 4.96 -2.33
CA LEU A 317 2.45 4.35 -3.11
C LEU A 317 2.78 2.95 -3.59
N ILE A 318 1.72 2.16 -3.73
CA ILE A 318 1.72 0.87 -4.40
C ILE A 318 0.72 0.93 -5.55
N SER A 319 1.22 1.10 -6.79
CA SER A 319 0.40 1.35 -7.98
C SER A 319 0.60 0.25 -9.02
N GLY A 320 -0.47 -0.49 -9.34
CA GLY A 320 -0.45 -1.62 -10.26
C GLY A 320 -1.24 -1.35 -11.54
N ARG A 321 -2.57 -1.53 -11.53
CA ARG A 321 -3.45 -1.49 -12.72
C ARG A 321 -3.24 -0.26 -13.60
N LYS A 322 -3.11 0.91 -13.01
CA LYS A 322 -2.82 2.15 -13.74
C LYS A 322 -1.49 2.09 -14.50
N ALA A 323 -0.50 1.31 -14.05
CA ALA A 323 0.79 1.17 -14.72
C ALA A 323 0.80 0.05 -15.76
N PHE A 324 0.28 -1.15 -15.45
CA PHE A 324 0.40 -2.29 -16.35
C PHE A 324 -0.76 -2.45 -17.34
N GLN A 325 -1.91 -1.78 -17.19
CA GLN A 325 -3.02 -1.83 -18.14
C GLN A 325 -2.86 -0.83 -19.31
N ARG A 326 -1.63 -0.51 -19.66
CA ARG A 326 -1.24 0.40 -20.75
C ARG A 326 0.08 -0.01 -21.39
N PRO A 327 0.51 0.59 -22.51
CA PRO A 327 1.86 0.37 -23.04
C PRO A 327 2.94 0.59 -22.01
N MET A 328 4.01 -0.22 -22.07
CA MET A 328 5.05 -0.23 -21.02
C MET A 328 5.69 1.15 -20.80
N ASN A 329 5.97 1.90 -21.87
CA ASN A 329 6.50 3.26 -21.78
C ASN A 329 5.60 4.22 -21.00
N GLU A 330 4.27 4.13 -21.22
CA GLU A 330 3.30 4.94 -20.48
C GLU A 330 3.19 4.51 -19.00
N GLY A 331 3.31 3.19 -18.74
CA GLY A 331 3.37 2.65 -17.38
C GLY A 331 4.60 3.16 -16.62
N ILE A 332 5.76 3.19 -17.27
CA ILE A 332 6.99 3.76 -16.73
C ILE A 332 6.81 5.26 -16.45
N GLU A 333 6.24 6.01 -17.38
CA GLU A 333 5.99 7.44 -17.20
C GLU A 333 5.09 7.72 -16.00
N LEU A 334 4.04 6.93 -15.80
CA LEU A 334 3.13 7.03 -14.66
C LEU A 334 3.86 6.75 -13.34
N LEU A 335 4.68 5.71 -13.28
CA LEU A 335 5.48 5.38 -12.09
C LEU A 335 6.48 6.48 -11.78
N HIS A 336 7.14 7.04 -12.79
CA HIS A 336 8.05 8.19 -12.63
C HIS A 336 7.31 9.43 -12.12
N ALA A 337 6.13 9.74 -12.65
CA ALA A 337 5.36 10.90 -12.20
C ALA A 337 4.94 10.79 -10.71
N ILE A 338 4.60 9.58 -10.26
CA ILE A 338 4.37 9.31 -8.82
C ILE A 338 5.64 9.59 -8.02
N GLN A 339 6.77 9.06 -8.46
CA GLN A 339 8.05 9.19 -7.76
C GLN A 339 8.56 10.64 -7.73
N ASP A 340 8.32 11.40 -8.80
CA ASP A 340 8.67 12.82 -8.88
C ASP A 340 8.01 13.64 -7.77
N VAL A 341 6.78 13.29 -7.35
CA VAL A 341 6.12 13.92 -6.19
C VAL A 341 6.94 13.73 -4.92
N TYR A 342 7.42 12.50 -4.66
CA TYR A 342 8.22 12.21 -3.46
C TYR A 342 9.61 12.84 -3.51
N LEU A 343 10.20 12.97 -4.70
CA LEU A 343 11.50 13.59 -4.91
C LEU A 343 11.45 15.13 -4.87
N ASP A 344 10.29 15.74 -5.07
CA ASP A 344 10.14 17.19 -5.07
C ASP A 344 10.22 17.76 -3.63
N PRO A 345 11.30 18.48 -3.24
CA PRO A 345 11.45 19.03 -1.89
C PRO A 345 10.47 20.16 -1.59
N SER A 346 9.84 20.74 -2.60
CA SER A 346 8.82 21.78 -2.40
C SER A 346 7.48 21.23 -1.90
N ILE A 347 7.21 19.93 -2.12
CA ILE A 347 6.02 19.24 -1.63
C ILE A 347 6.32 18.73 -0.22
N THR A 348 6.08 19.55 0.77
CA THR A 348 6.35 19.24 2.18
C THR A 348 5.15 18.58 2.86
N ILE A 349 5.40 17.96 4.03
CA ILE A 349 4.36 17.42 4.90
C ILE A 349 3.53 18.57 5.47
N ALA A 350 2.20 18.44 5.39
CA ALA A 350 1.23 19.48 5.77
C ALA A 350 1.21 19.74 7.28
#